data_ae6dc93232b487e4102c065a18c621a6
#
_entry.id   ae6dc93232b487e4102c065a18c621a6
#
_cell.length_a   1.000
_cell.length_b   1.000
_cell.length_c   1.000
_cell.angle_alpha   90.00
_cell.angle_beta   90.00
_cell.angle_gamma   90.00
#
_symmetry.space_group_name_H-M   'P 1'
#
loop_
_entity.id
_entity.type
_entity.pdbx_description
1 polymer ?
#
loop_
_entity_poly.entity_id
_entity_poly.type
_entity_poly.pdbx_seq_one_letter_code
_entity_poly.pdbx_strand_id
1 'polypeptide(L)'
;MLWLYRLIWWICIPVILIYLYLRGRREPDYFRFLGERFGHHTPRKGPHIWIHAVSLGELRSAAPLIVHLLEGPLPIVTTHFTPTGRREAARLFPDAIADGRLTTCYIPFDYDAAFRRFFRAFSPAYGLVMEVEFWPGMIMSCRKHEVPLFLCNGQYPRKSFERDQSRFFSRAKVVSGFAGVMVKSQLQADRFQALGVAKIAITGEMRFEQPIAQTQLDAARNLRTPAFGQRPIITLASVVEGEDDRFLTLIADVQAHFTAQNQPPPLFIYVPRAPDRFALVADMIVRRSLNYTTRSAWLDPVLKPNPDPEITTFDILLGDSLGEMYFYLELCDLAIVGGGFSPKGSHNISEPICLKKPVIIGPNDYTIEFPAREAIAAGVCRKMNFDQLTHQLTQSPLHFTTNAQLESFLETVGGGTEKTIAALEAFLLTTSR
;
A
#
# COMPACT_ATOMS: atom_id res chain seq x y z
N MET A 1 28.52 15.14 7.20
CA MET A 1 27.57 14.10 6.83
C MET A 1 27.00 14.27 5.42
N LEU A 2 26.44 15.42 5.04
CA LEU A 2 25.89 15.65 3.69
C LEU A 2 26.91 15.60 2.54
N TRP A 3 28.16 16.04 2.75
CA TRP A 3 29.20 15.93 1.73
C TRP A 3 29.61 14.48 1.48
N LEU A 4 29.67 13.65 2.54
CA LEU A 4 29.94 12.20 2.43
C LEU A 4 28.79 11.51 1.67
N TYR A 5 27.54 11.86 1.98
CA TYR A 5 26.37 11.37 1.24
C TYR A 5 26.45 11.69 -0.25
N ARG A 6 26.85 12.94 -0.61
CA ARG A 6 27.05 13.36 -2.01
C ARG A 6 28.16 12.57 -2.68
N LEU A 7 29.28 12.36 -1.98
CA LEU A 7 30.38 11.55 -2.50
C LEU A 7 29.96 10.10 -2.77
N ILE A 8 29.22 9.49 -1.82
CA ILE A 8 28.66 8.15 -1.97
C ILE A 8 27.74 8.09 -3.21
N TRP A 9 26.89 9.09 -3.42
CA TRP A 9 26.04 9.15 -4.60
C TRP A 9 26.84 9.12 -5.90
N TRP A 10 27.90 9.90 -6.01
CA TRP A 10 28.77 9.91 -7.21
C TRP A 10 29.39 8.54 -7.48
N ILE A 11 29.81 7.83 -6.42
CA ILE A 11 30.36 6.48 -6.53
C ILE A 11 29.28 5.45 -6.90
N CYS A 12 28.06 5.61 -6.37
CA CYS A 12 26.96 4.68 -6.59
C CYS A 12 26.25 4.86 -7.95
N ILE A 13 26.33 6.03 -8.60
CA ILE A 13 25.67 6.27 -9.89
C ILE A 13 26.01 5.18 -10.94
N PRO A 14 27.26 4.80 -11.20
CA PRO A 14 27.57 3.75 -12.17
C PRO A 14 26.90 2.40 -11.80
N VAL A 15 26.90 2.04 -10.53
CA VAL A 15 26.28 0.80 -10.03
C VAL A 15 24.76 0.84 -10.24
N ILE A 16 24.14 1.99 -9.94
CA ILE A 16 22.71 2.22 -10.16
C ILE A 16 22.37 2.12 -11.65
N LEU A 17 23.19 2.69 -12.52
CA LEU A 17 23.00 2.62 -13.98
C LEU A 17 23.10 1.18 -14.50
N ILE A 18 24.09 0.41 -14.02
CA ILE A 18 24.21 -1.01 -14.35
C ILE A 18 22.96 -1.77 -13.86
N TYR A 19 22.53 -1.54 -12.64
CA TYR A 19 21.31 -2.15 -12.10
C TYR A 19 20.07 -1.81 -12.94
N LEU A 20 19.87 -0.53 -13.30
CA LEU A 20 18.77 -0.09 -14.14
C LEU A 20 18.84 -0.69 -15.55
N TYR A 21 20.05 -0.81 -16.11
CA TYR A 21 20.25 -1.45 -17.40
C TYR A 21 19.89 -2.94 -17.35
N LEU A 22 20.40 -3.68 -16.35
CA LEU A 22 20.09 -5.11 -16.20
C LEU A 22 18.60 -5.35 -15.99
N ARG A 23 17.96 -4.50 -15.20
CA ARG A 23 16.52 -4.57 -14.97
C ARG A 23 15.73 -4.14 -16.21
N GLY A 24 16.22 -3.17 -16.94
CA GLY A 24 15.68 -2.70 -18.21
C GLY A 24 15.68 -3.75 -19.32
N ARG A 25 16.54 -4.80 -19.23
CA ARG A 25 16.48 -5.95 -20.15
C ARG A 25 15.19 -6.77 -20.01
N ARG A 26 14.58 -6.78 -18.82
CA ARG A 26 13.30 -7.45 -18.54
C ARG A 26 12.12 -6.49 -18.68
N GLU A 27 12.31 -5.24 -18.30
CA GLU A 27 11.29 -4.18 -18.30
C GLU A 27 11.92 -2.87 -18.82
N PRO A 28 11.82 -2.60 -20.14
CA PRO A 28 12.53 -1.48 -20.80
C PRO A 28 12.30 -0.11 -20.18
N ASP A 29 11.16 0.11 -19.54
CA ASP A 29 10.81 1.39 -18.95
C ASP A 29 11.75 1.81 -17.80
N TYR A 30 12.49 0.90 -17.18
CA TYR A 30 13.51 1.26 -16.18
C TYR A 30 14.62 2.14 -16.76
N PHE A 31 14.94 1.99 -18.05
CA PHE A 31 16.03 2.68 -18.69
C PHE A 31 15.59 3.71 -19.75
N ARG A 32 14.38 3.57 -20.29
CA ARG A 32 13.87 4.36 -21.42
C ARG A 32 13.89 5.88 -21.17
N PHE A 33 13.61 6.32 -19.95
CA PHE A 33 13.53 7.74 -19.60
C PHE A 33 14.65 8.15 -18.64
N LEU A 34 15.86 7.66 -18.89
CA LEU A 34 17.00 7.89 -18.00
C LEU A 34 17.33 9.38 -17.82
N GLY A 35 17.09 10.21 -18.83
CA GLY A 35 17.27 11.67 -18.75
C GLY A 35 16.45 12.32 -17.64
N GLU A 36 15.23 11.85 -17.39
CA GLU A 36 14.38 12.35 -16.31
C GLU A 36 15.03 12.16 -14.94
N ARG A 37 15.71 11.00 -14.74
CA ARG A 37 16.43 10.70 -13.48
C ARG A 37 17.64 11.60 -13.25
N PHE A 38 18.17 12.22 -14.31
CA PHE A 38 19.17 13.29 -14.21
C PHE A 38 18.55 14.69 -14.13
N GLY A 39 17.22 14.79 -14.04
CA GLY A 39 16.47 16.03 -13.96
C GLY A 39 16.23 16.72 -15.31
N HIS A 40 16.51 16.07 -16.42
CA HIS A 40 16.27 16.60 -17.76
C HIS A 40 14.81 16.42 -18.16
N HIS A 41 14.07 17.51 -18.19
CA HIS A 41 12.66 17.55 -18.58
C HIS A 41 12.43 18.71 -19.54
N THR A 42 11.41 18.60 -20.37
CA THR A 42 10.92 19.73 -21.15
C THR A 42 10.31 20.77 -20.22
N PRO A 43 10.77 22.05 -20.25
CA PRO A 43 10.21 23.09 -19.42
C PRO A 43 8.72 23.28 -19.63
N ARG A 44 7.99 23.44 -18.52
CA ARG A 44 6.57 23.71 -18.51
C ARG A 44 6.29 25.15 -18.04
N LYS A 45 5.20 25.74 -18.49
CA LYS A 45 4.83 27.09 -18.12
C LYS A 45 4.14 27.13 -16.75
N GLY A 46 4.53 28.10 -15.94
CA GLY A 46 3.89 28.38 -14.65
C GLY A 46 4.29 27.44 -13.51
N PRO A 47 3.84 27.72 -12.29
CA PRO A 47 4.09 26.89 -11.14
C PRO A 47 3.25 25.61 -11.17
N HIS A 48 3.83 24.52 -10.61
CA HIS A 48 3.18 23.21 -10.51
C HIS A 48 3.10 22.77 -9.04
N ILE A 49 2.12 21.93 -8.74
CA ILE A 49 2.14 21.11 -7.53
C ILE A 49 2.96 19.87 -7.84
N TRP A 50 3.99 19.60 -7.04
CA TRP A 50 4.79 18.40 -7.19
C TRP A 50 4.36 17.33 -6.19
N ILE A 51 4.01 16.11 -6.66
CA ILE A 51 3.66 14.99 -5.82
C ILE A 51 4.63 13.85 -6.08
N HIS A 52 5.31 13.39 -5.02
CA HIS A 52 6.23 12.27 -5.09
C HIS A 52 5.62 11.03 -4.43
N ALA A 53 5.32 10.02 -5.25
CA ALA A 53 4.84 8.70 -4.85
C ALA A 53 5.71 7.65 -5.54
N VAL A 54 6.57 6.97 -4.77
CA VAL A 54 7.61 6.06 -5.30
C VAL A 54 7.01 4.88 -6.04
N SER A 55 5.95 4.31 -5.49
CA SER A 55 5.36 3.05 -5.91
C SER A 55 3.88 3.17 -6.31
N LEU A 56 3.37 2.10 -6.93
CA LEU A 56 1.95 1.96 -7.25
C LEU A 56 1.06 2.11 -6.01
N GLY A 57 1.46 1.52 -4.87
CA GLY A 57 0.67 1.59 -3.63
C GLY A 57 0.56 3.00 -3.07
N GLU A 58 1.66 3.75 -3.06
CA GLU A 58 1.68 5.15 -2.62
C GLU A 58 0.87 6.06 -3.55
N LEU A 59 0.97 5.83 -4.87
CA LEU A 59 0.17 6.59 -5.82
C LEU A 59 -1.33 6.36 -5.64
N ARG A 60 -1.75 5.12 -5.43
CA ARG A 60 -3.16 4.81 -5.12
C ARG A 60 -3.61 5.49 -3.83
N SER A 61 -2.75 5.51 -2.81
CA SER A 61 -3.03 6.27 -1.57
C SER A 61 -3.18 7.76 -1.83
N ALA A 62 -2.38 8.33 -2.75
CA ALA A 62 -2.43 9.73 -3.09
C ALA A 62 -3.55 10.10 -4.07
N ALA A 63 -4.21 9.12 -4.70
CA ALA A 63 -5.18 9.38 -5.77
C ALA A 63 -6.33 10.30 -5.34
N PRO A 64 -6.98 10.16 -4.17
CA PRO A 64 -8.01 11.10 -3.72
C PRO A 64 -7.49 12.53 -3.58
N LEU A 65 -6.27 12.70 -3.05
CA LEU A 65 -5.62 13.99 -2.92
C LEU A 65 -5.30 14.60 -4.30
N ILE A 66 -4.83 13.79 -5.26
CA ILE A 66 -4.56 14.23 -6.63
C ILE A 66 -5.84 14.69 -7.32
N VAL A 67 -6.94 13.94 -7.18
CA VAL A 67 -8.26 14.32 -7.73
C VAL A 67 -8.67 15.69 -7.22
N HIS A 68 -8.64 15.90 -5.90
CA HIS A 68 -8.98 17.20 -5.30
C HIS A 68 -8.07 18.33 -5.81
N LEU A 69 -6.75 18.12 -5.84
CA LEU A 69 -5.81 19.15 -6.30
C LEU A 69 -5.94 19.47 -7.80
N LEU A 70 -6.44 18.54 -8.61
CA LEU A 70 -6.76 18.79 -10.02
C LEU A 70 -7.98 19.72 -10.22
N GLU A 71 -8.82 19.90 -9.22
CA GLU A 71 -9.92 20.90 -9.27
C GLU A 71 -9.36 22.33 -9.14
N GLY A 72 -8.20 22.50 -8.55
CA GLY A 72 -7.51 23.77 -8.38
C GLY A 72 -6.86 24.31 -9.67
N PRO A 73 -6.30 25.52 -9.66
CA PRO A 73 -5.77 26.19 -10.86
C PRO A 73 -4.38 25.67 -11.30
N LEU A 74 -3.61 25.04 -10.41
CA LEU A 74 -2.24 24.64 -10.71
C LEU A 74 -2.18 23.24 -11.35
N PRO A 75 -1.38 23.07 -12.42
CA PRO A 75 -1.09 21.75 -12.94
C PRO A 75 -0.22 20.95 -11.96
N ILE A 76 -0.30 19.62 -12.07
CA ILE A 76 0.39 18.69 -11.19
C ILE A 76 1.53 17.99 -11.94
N VAL A 77 2.67 17.80 -11.29
CA VAL A 77 3.69 16.85 -11.72
C VAL A 77 3.82 15.74 -10.69
N THR A 78 3.60 14.48 -11.12
CA THR A 78 3.82 13.31 -10.28
C THR A 78 5.16 12.68 -10.61
N THR A 79 5.92 12.31 -9.59
CA THR A 79 7.22 11.64 -9.76
C THR A 79 7.21 10.26 -9.11
N HIS A 80 7.79 9.29 -9.82
CA HIS A 80 7.82 7.88 -9.43
C HIS A 80 9.25 7.32 -9.52
N PHE A 81 9.57 6.31 -8.72
CA PHE A 81 10.83 5.59 -8.87
C PHE A 81 10.66 4.36 -9.77
N THR A 82 9.49 3.71 -9.73
CA THR A 82 9.20 2.48 -10.46
C THR A 82 8.36 2.72 -11.71
N PRO A 83 8.58 1.92 -12.79
CA PRO A 83 7.72 1.97 -13.98
C PRO A 83 6.24 1.68 -13.68
N THR A 84 5.98 0.79 -12.73
CA THR A 84 4.61 0.44 -12.32
C THR A 84 3.87 1.63 -11.71
N GLY A 85 4.53 2.45 -10.88
CA GLY A 85 3.95 3.69 -10.35
C GLY A 85 3.62 4.68 -11.46
N ARG A 86 4.55 4.87 -12.42
CA ARG A 86 4.33 5.75 -13.57
C ARG A 86 3.16 5.30 -14.45
N ARG A 87 3.08 3.99 -14.76
CA ARG A 87 1.97 3.44 -15.56
C ARG A 87 0.63 3.56 -14.84
N GLU A 88 0.63 3.37 -13.51
CA GLU A 88 -0.59 3.53 -12.72
C GLU A 88 -1.08 4.98 -12.74
N ALA A 89 -0.19 5.98 -12.69
CA ALA A 89 -0.58 7.39 -12.84
C ALA A 89 -1.25 7.64 -14.20
N ALA A 90 -0.67 7.08 -15.28
CA ALA A 90 -1.26 7.19 -16.61
C ALA A 90 -2.62 6.48 -16.72
N ARG A 91 -2.82 5.39 -15.99
CA ARG A 91 -4.07 4.64 -15.95
C ARG A 91 -5.16 5.34 -15.14
N LEU A 92 -4.80 5.97 -14.02
CA LEU A 92 -5.76 6.64 -13.12
C LEU A 92 -6.19 8.01 -13.64
N PHE A 93 -5.33 8.73 -14.34
CA PHE A 93 -5.54 10.13 -14.71
C PHE A 93 -5.32 10.37 -16.22
N PRO A 94 -5.92 9.57 -17.13
CA PRO A 94 -5.67 9.68 -18.58
C PRO A 94 -6.10 11.04 -19.13
N ASP A 95 -7.26 11.54 -18.71
CA ASP A 95 -7.82 12.81 -19.19
C ASP A 95 -6.97 14.00 -18.70
N ALA A 96 -6.59 14.04 -17.43
CA ALA A 96 -5.75 15.09 -16.89
C ALA A 96 -4.36 15.14 -17.56
N ILE A 97 -3.85 13.99 -18.01
CA ILE A 97 -2.59 13.92 -18.78
C ILE A 97 -2.82 14.43 -20.22
N ALA A 98 -3.90 14.03 -20.86
CA ALA A 98 -4.24 14.49 -22.21
C ALA A 98 -4.44 16.02 -22.26
N ASP A 99 -5.07 16.59 -21.24
CA ASP A 99 -5.32 18.01 -21.10
C ASP A 99 -4.08 18.81 -20.63
N GLY A 100 -2.97 18.13 -20.34
CA GLY A 100 -1.75 18.74 -19.84
C GLY A 100 -1.83 19.23 -18.38
N ARG A 101 -2.91 18.91 -17.65
CA ARG A 101 -3.12 19.23 -16.23
C ARG A 101 -2.28 18.37 -15.30
N LEU A 102 -1.90 17.17 -15.76
CA LEU A 102 -1.01 16.27 -15.02
C LEU A 102 0.12 15.80 -15.93
N THR A 103 1.35 15.84 -15.38
CA THR A 103 2.54 15.27 -16.01
C THR A 103 3.10 14.18 -15.11
N THR A 104 3.44 13.01 -15.64
CA THR A 104 4.06 11.92 -14.89
C THR A 104 5.48 11.67 -15.37
N CYS A 105 6.46 11.56 -14.46
CA CYS A 105 7.86 11.34 -14.79
C CYS A 105 8.60 10.57 -13.69
N TYR A 106 9.86 10.22 -13.95
CA TYR A 106 10.72 9.64 -12.91
C TYR A 106 11.29 10.71 -12.00
N ILE A 107 11.43 10.37 -10.72
CA ILE A 107 12.09 11.20 -9.72
C ILE A 107 13.56 11.42 -10.10
N PRO A 108 14.10 12.64 -10.00
CA PRO A 108 15.54 12.85 -10.13
C PRO A 108 16.36 12.02 -9.14
N PHE A 109 17.54 11.59 -9.53
CA PHE A 109 18.51 11.03 -8.61
C PHE A 109 18.82 12.00 -7.48
N ASP A 110 19.07 11.47 -6.26
CA ASP A 110 19.07 12.23 -5.02
C ASP A 110 20.31 13.12 -4.83
N TYR A 111 20.54 14.05 -5.79
CA TYR A 111 21.56 15.09 -5.71
C TYR A 111 21.09 16.44 -6.26
N ASP A 112 21.62 17.51 -5.70
CA ASP A 112 21.18 18.90 -5.91
C ASP A 112 21.08 19.33 -7.39
N ALA A 113 22.06 18.98 -8.23
CA ALA A 113 22.05 19.40 -9.63
C ALA A 113 20.90 18.78 -10.45
N ALA A 114 20.46 17.55 -10.12
CA ALA A 114 19.30 16.93 -10.76
C ALA A 114 18.00 17.59 -10.32
N PHE A 115 17.83 17.85 -9.02
CA PHE A 115 16.67 18.59 -8.50
C PHE A 115 16.62 20.03 -9.01
N ARG A 116 17.75 20.73 -9.10
CA ARG A 116 17.79 22.07 -9.67
C ARG A 116 17.29 22.12 -11.13
N ARG A 117 17.61 21.09 -11.96
CA ARG A 117 17.09 21.00 -13.33
C ARG A 117 15.58 20.74 -13.31
N PHE A 118 15.13 19.82 -12.48
CA PHE A 118 13.72 19.52 -12.27
C PHE A 118 12.93 20.78 -11.84
N PHE A 119 13.44 21.54 -10.86
CA PHE A 119 12.79 22.77 -10.40
C PHE A 119 12.74 23.84 -11.50
N ARG A 120 13.76 23.94 -12.36
CA ARG A 120 13.72 24.83 -13.52
C ARG A 120 12.67 24.41 -14.54
N ALA A 121 12.42 23.13 -14.69
CA ALA A 121 11.46 22.61 -15.67
C ALA A 121 10.00 22.77 -15.21
N PHE A 122 9.72 22.61 -13.91
CA PHE A 122 8.35 22.59 -13.39
C PHE A 122 8.01 23.74 -12.43
N SER A 123 9.00 24.48 -11.94
CA SER A 123 8.82 25.59 -10.98
C SER A 123 7.86 25.23 -9.83
N PRO A 124 8.14 24.17 -9.01
CA PRO A 124 7.18 23.72 -8.01
C PRO A 124 6.80 24.83 -7.04
N ALA A 125 5.51 25.14 -6.91
CA ALA A 125 5.00 26.01 -5.87
C ALA A 125 5.20 25.39 -4.47
N TYR A 126 5.03 24.09 -4.40
CA TYR A 126 5.34 23.23 -3.25
C TYR A 126 5.42 21.76 -3.70
N GLY A 127 6.02 20.92 -2.84
CA GLY A 127 6.10 19.50 -3.04
C GLY A 127 5.39 18.71 -1.93
N LEU A 128 4.75 17.60 -2.30
CA LEU A 128 4.10 16.65 -1.42
C LEU A 128 4.78 15.29 -1.58
N VAL A 129 5.35 14.75 -0.50
CA VAL A 129 6.04 13.46 -0.49
C VAL A 129 5.22 12.45 0.29
N MET A 130 5.03 11.26 -0.28
CA MET A 130 4.19 10.26 0.34
C MET A 130 4.97 9.36 1.32
N GLU A 131 4.34 9.02 2.44
CA GLU A 131 4.70 7.98 3.41
C GLU A 131 6.09 8.11 4.08
N VAL A 132 7.13 7.43 3.57
CA VAL A 132 8.43 7.26 4.26
C VAL A 132 9.64 7.75 3.47
N GLU A 133 9.44 8.55 2.45
CA GLU A 133 10.47 8.95 1.50
C GLU A 133 11.34 10.11 2.02
N PHE A 134 12.27 9.79 2.93
CA PHE A 134 13.20 10.76 3.56
C PHE A 134 14.53 10.86 2.79
N TRP A 135 14.48 11.27 1.53
CA TRP A 135 15.66 11.40 0.68
C TRP A 135 16.45 12.68 1.02
N PRO A 136 17.69 12.56 1.54
CA PRO A 136 18.44 13.73 2.01
C PRO A 136 18.72 14.76 0.93
N GLY A 137 19.06 14.32 -0.29
CA GLY A 137 19.32 15.23 -1.42
C GLY A 137 18.07 15.99 -1.83
N MET A 138 16.92 15.33 -1.92
CA MET A 138 15.60 15.91 -2.20
C MET A 138 15.26 17.00 -1.18
N ILE A 139 15.22 16.63 0.10
CA ILE A 139 14.81 17.54 1.19
C ILE A 139 15.74 18.74 1.28
N MET A 140 17.06 18.52 1.19
CA MET A 140 18.03 19.61 1.26
C MET A 140 18.04 20.48 0.02
N SER A 141 17.76 19.92 -1.17
CA SER A 141 17.61 20.71 -2.40
C SER A 141 16.37 21.59 -2.34
N CYS A 142 15.24 21.06 -1.84
CA CYS A 142 14.03 21.86 -1.62
C CYS A 142 14.29 23.04 -0.68
N ARG A 143 14.95 22.81 0.45
CA ARG A 143 15.35 23.90 1.36
C ARG A 143 16.24 24.95 0.69
N LYS A 144 17.24 24.49 -0.06
CA LYS A 144 18.22 25.38 -0.72
C LYS A 144 17.58 26.24 -1.81
N HIS A 145 16.59 25.70 -2.50
CA HIS A 145 15.90 26.36 -3.60
C HIS A 145 14.53 26.93 -3.21
N GLU A 146 14.26 27.01 -1.91
CA GLU A 146 13.05 27.62 -1.33
C GLU A 146 11.74 26.99 -1.84
N VAL A 147 11.76 25.69 -2.17
CA VAL A 147 10.56 24.92 -2.50
C VAL A 147 10.01 24.30 -1.22
N PRO A 148 8.83 24.73 -0.71
CA PRO A 148 8.22 24.12 0.46
C PRO A 148 7.92 22.64 0.19
N LEU A 149 8.47 21.73 1.01
CA LEU A 149 8.27 20.30 0.88
C LEU A 149 7.53 19.77 2.10
N PHE A 150 6.39 19.12 1.88
CA PHE A 150 5.56 18.54 2.92
C PHE A 150 5.55 17.02 2.82
N LEU A 151 5.49 16.35 3.96
CA LEU A 151 5.26 14.92 4.02
C LEU A 151 3.76 14.65 4.20
N CYS A 152 3.18 13.81 3.34
CA CYS A 152 1.78 13.42 3.39
C CYS A 152 1.64 11.93 3.72
N ASN A 153 0.58 11.56 4.41
CA ASN A 153 0.34 10.17 4.83
C ASN A 153 1.57 9.62 5.57
N GLY A 154 2.23 10.51 6.34
CA GLY A 154 3.56 10.31 6.88
C GLY A 154 3.61 9.25 7.96
N GLN A 155 4.61 8.36 7.88
CA GLN A 155 4.94 7.43 8.94
C GLN A 155 6.45 7.35 9.15
N TYR A 156 6.86 7.08 10.38
CA TYR A 156 8.26 6.85 10.74
C TYR A 156 8.38 5.46 11.35
N PRO A 157 8.84 4.44 10.59
CA PRO A 157 8.92 3.07 11.08
C PRO A 157 9.79 2.97 12.33
N ARG A 158 9.35 2.17 13.32
CA ARG A 158 10.00 2.03 14.63
C ARG A 158 11.51 1.78 14.53
N LYS A 159 11.93 0.80 13.73
CA LYS A 159 13.37 0.47 13.55
C LYS A 159 14.19 1.66 13.02
N SER A 160 13.60 2.45 12.11
CA SER A 160 14.25 3.65 11.56
C SER A 160 14.34 4.75 12.62
N PHE A 161 13.27 4.94 13.40
CA PHE A 161 13.23 5.92 14.47
C PHE A 161 14.24 5.62 15.57
N GLU A 162 14.28 4.37 16.08
CA GLU A 162 15.26 3.93 17.09
C GLU A 162 16.71 4.13 16.64
N ARG A 163 17.01 3.78 15.36
CA ARG A 163 18.33 4.04 14.77
C ARG A 163 18.66 5.53 14.71
N ASP A 164 17.69 6.37 14.31
CA ASP A 164 17.90 7.78 14.06
C ASP A 164 17.92 8.64 15.34
N GLN A 165 17.45 8.07 16.45
CA GLN A 165 17.70 8.63 17.80
C GLN A 165 19.16 8.47 18.25
N SER A 166 19.94 7.57 17.63
CA SER A 166 21.35 7.41 17.95
C SER A 166 22.15 8.63 17.51
N ARG A 167 23.13 9.05 18.35
CA ARG A 167 23.94 10.27 18.12
C ARG A 167 24.81 10.24 16.86
N PHE A 168 25.14 9.06 16.34
CA PHE A 168 26.12 8.92 15.25
C PHE A 168 25.52 8.99 13.84
N PHE A 169 24.25 8.62 13.64
CA PHE A 169 23.59 8.55 12.33
C PHE A 169 22.19 9.15 12.30
N SER A 170 21.95 10.22 13.05
CA SER A 170 20.63 10.83 13.12
C SER A 170 20.24 11.54 11.81
N ARG A 171 19.12 11.16 11.24
CA ARG A 171 18.47 11.87 10.13
C ARG A 171 17.63 13.06 10.59
N ALA A 172 17.62 13.40 11.89
CA ALA A 172 16.83 14.51 12.44
C ALA A 172 17.01 15.81 11.66
N LYS A 173 18.27 16.18 11.35
CA LYS A 173 18.59 17.39 10.54
C LYS A 173 18.04 17.34 9.11
N VAL A 174 17.82 16.15 8.56
CA VAL A 174 17.24 15.97 7.23
C VAL A 174 15.72 16.07 7.34
N VAL A 175 15.13 15.30 8.24
CA VAL A 175 13.67 15.23 8.43
C VAL A 175 13.09 16.58 8.89
N SER A 176 13.81 17.34 9.75
CA SER A 176 13.42 18.71 10.12
C SER A 176 13.48 19.70 8.95
N GLY A 177 13.92 19.25 7.78
CA GLY A 177 13.91 20.04 6.54
C GLY A 177 12.56 20.07 5.82
N PHE A 178 11.59 19.26 6.21
CA PHE A 178 10.22 19.40 5.73
C PHE A 178 9.60 20.72 6.24
N ALA A 179 8.83 21.38 5.39
CA ALA A 179 8.07 22.57 5.74
C ALA A 179 6.90 22.24 6.69
N GLY A 180 6.45 21.00 6.69
CA GLY A 180 5.47 20.44 7.59
C GLY A 180 5.25 18.97 7.30
N VAL A 181 4.70 18.22 8.26
CA VAL A 181 4.40 16.80 8.10
C VAL A 181 2.95 16.51 8.51
N MET A 182 2.26 15.78 7.68
CA MET A 182 0.90 15.30 7.87
C MET A 182 0.96 13.80 8.08
N VAL A 183 0.66 13.36 9.30
CA VAL A 183 0.97 11.99 9.76
C VAL A 183 -0.29 11.19 10.06
N LYS A 184 -0.13 9.86 10.06
CA LYS A 184 -1.25 8.92 10.19
C LYS A 184 -1.84 8.85 11.61
N SER A 185 -1.03 9.07 12.65
CA SER A 185 -1.47 8.89 14.04
C SER A 185 -0.65 9.70 15.03
N GLN A 186 -1.11 9.77 16.30
CA GLN A 186 -0.38 10.41 17.38
C GLN A 186 1.00 9.80 17.58
N LEU A 187 1.13 8.47 17.52
CA LEU A 187 2.43 7.78 17.61
C LEU A 187 3.44 8.31 16.56
N GLN A 188 2.97 8.56 15.34
CA GLN A 188 3.83 9.10 14.30
C GLN A 188 4.16 10.57 14.56
N ALA A 189 3.19 11.36 15.03
CA ALA A 189 3.43 12.75 15.43
C ALA A 189 4.51 12.86 16.50
N ASP A 190 4.45 12.04 17.54
CA ASP A 190 5.44 12.01 18.62
C ASP A 190 6.84 11.69 18.11
N ARG A 191 6.97 10.75 17.15
CA ARG A 191 8.26 10.41 16.53
C ARG A 191 8.85 11.56 15.73
N PHE A 192 8.04 12.27 14.92
CA PHE A 192 8.50 13.43 14.17
C PHE A 192 8.84 14.60 15.09
N GLN A 193 8.06 14.83 16.13
CA GLN A 193 8.34 15.84 17.15
C GLN A 193 9.67 15.60 17.87
N ALA A 194 9.94 14.35 18.25
CA ALA A 194 11.21 13.94 18.86
C ALA A 194 12.42 14.15 17.96
N LEU A 195 12.22 14.22 16.63
CA LEU A 195 13.25 14.55 15.65
C LEU A 195 13.34 16.04 15.30
N GLY A 196 12.58 16.89 16.00
CA GLY A 196 12.63 18.34 15.86
C GLY A 196 11.82 18.91 14.70
N VAL A 197 10.84 18.19 14.18
CA VAL A 197 9.88 18.73 13.21
C VAL A 197 8.91 19.67 13.94
N ALA A 198 8.79 20.91 13.47
CA ALA A 198 8.00 21.94 14.15
C ALA A 198 6.52 21.95 13.75
N LYS A 199 6.21 21.69 12.48
CA LYS A 199 4.83 21.71 11.96
C LYS A 199 4.34 20.28 11.71
N ILE A 200 3.43 19.80 12.55
CA ILE A 200 2.89 18.45 12.51
C ILE A 200 1.37 18.52 12.58
N ALA A 201 0.69 17.80 11.71
CA ALA A 201 -0.76 17.58 11.75
C ALA A 201 -1.07 16.08 11.68
N ILE A 202 -2.05 15.62 12.46
CA ILE A 202 -2.54 14.25 12.41
C ILE A 202 -3.72 14.22 11.45
N THR A 203 -3.54 13.53 10.31
CA THR A 203 -4.51 13.52 9.22
C THR A 203 -5.12 12.14 8.95
N GLY A 204 -4.62 11.08 9.60
CA GLY A 204 -5.10 9.72 9.36
C GLY A 204 -4.47 9.06 8.13
N GLU A 205 -5.16 8.07 7.57
CA GLU A 205 -4.66 7.21 6.49
C GLU A 205 -5.53 7.34 5.23
N MET A 206 -4.98 7.94 4.18
CA MET A 206 -5.69 8.11 2.90
C MET A 206 -6.01 6.78 2.19
N ARG A 207 -5.40 5.65 2.57
CA ARG A 207 -5.73 4.34 1.98
C ARG A 207 -7.16 3.90 2.23
N PHE A 208 -7.82 4.41 3.27
CA PHE A 208 -9.23 4.14 3.53
C PHE A 208 -10.17 4.81 2.51
N GLU A 209 -9.67 5.75 1.73
CA GLU A 209 -10.42 6.51 0.72
C GLU A 209 -10.04 6.11 -0.72
N GLN A 210 -9.27 5.04 -0.89
CA GLN A 210 -8.91 4.56 -2.23
C GLN A 210 -10.15 4.13 -3.00
N PRO A 211 -10.21 4.41 -4.31
CA PRO A 211 -11.30 3.95 -5.15
C PRO A 211 -11.41 2.42 -5.11
N ILE A 212 -12.58 1.93 -4.77
CA ILE A 212 -12.88 0.50 -4.75
C ILE A 212 -13.44 0.11 -6.12
N ALA A 213 -12.95 -0.97 -6.71
CA ALA A 213 -13.43 -1.48 -7.99
C ALA A 213 -14.85 -2.06 -7.85
N GLN A 214 -15.86 -1.25 -8.08
CA GLN A 214 -17.27 -1.62 -7.90
C GLN A 214 -17.64 -2.89 -8.69
N THR A 215 -17.11 -3.06 -9.89
CA THR A 215 -17.31 -4.26 -10.71
C THR A 215 -16.87 -5.56 -10.01
N GLN A 216 -15.82 -5.50 -9.20
CA GLN A 216 -15.35 -6.66 -8.42
C GLN A 216 -16.31 -6.97 -7.26
N LEU A 217 -16.82 -5.93 -6.60
CA LEU A 217 -17.80 -6.11 -5.52
C LEU A 217 -19.10 -6.70 -6.05
N ASP A 218 -19.61 -6.18 -7.16
CA ASP A 218 -20.86 -6.66 -7.78
C ASP A 218 -20.72 -8.12 -8.25
N ALA A 219 -19.59 -8.47 -8.86
CA ALA A 219 -19.30 -9.84 -9.25
C ALA A 219 -19.26 -10.79 -8.04
N ALA A 220 -18.59 -10.39 -6.96
CA ALA A 220 -18.51 -11.17 -5.73
C ALA A 220 -19.90 -11.37 -5.09
N ARG A 221 -20.71 -10.32 -4.97
CA ARG A 221 -22.07 -10.37 -4.41
C ARG A 221 -22.96 -11.29 -5.23
N ASN A 222 -22.91 -11.18 -6.55
CA ASN A 222 -23.69 -12.01 -7.45
C ASN A 222 -23.31 -13.50 -7.37
N LEU A 223 -22.05 -13.82 -7.03
CA LEU A 223 -21.55 -15.20 -6.92
C LEU A 223 -21.72 -15.78 -5.52
N ARG A 224 -21.72 -14.97 -4.47
CA ARG A 224 -21.66 -15.42 -3.06
C ARG A 224 -22.72 -16.45 -2.71
N THR A 225 -23.98 -16.14 -2.96
CA THR A 225 -25.10 -17.02 -2.60
C THR A 225 -25.31 -18.18 -3.59
N PRO A 226 -25.32 -17.96 -4.92
CA PRO A 226 -25.48 -19.04 -5.88
C PRO A 226 -24.39 -20.12 -5.81
N ALA A 227 -23.14 -19.71 -5.60
CA ALA A 227 -22.01 -20.65 -5.59
C ALA A 227 -21.78 -21.32 -4.23
N PHE A 228 -21.99 -20.59 -3.13
CA PHE A 228 -21.53 -21.02 -1.79
C PHE A 228 -22.64 -21.07 -0.73
N GLY A 229 -23.83 -20.54 -1.02
CA GLY A 229 -24.96 -20.51 -0.07
C GLY A 229 -24.55 -19.80 1.25
N GLN A 230 -24.79 -20.48 2.37
CA GLN A 230 -24.41 -20.00 3.71
C GLN A 230 -23.05 -20.53 4.21
N ARG A 231 -22.28 -21.23 3.35
CA ARG A 231 -20.95 -21.75 3.71
C ARG A 231 -20.06 -20.58 4.14
N PRO A 232 -19.41 -20.64 5.32
CA PRO A 232 -18.46 -19.62 5.74
C PRO A 232 -17.28 -19.54 4.78
N ILE A 233 -16.82 -18.31 4.48
CA ILE A 233 -15.68 -18.06 3.58
C ILE A 233 -14.62 -17.28 4.32
N ILE A 234 -13.39 -17.78 4.30
CA ILE A 234 -12.21 -17.18 4.92
C ILE A 234 -11.19 -16.83 3.84
N THR A 235 -10.84 -15.55 3.72
CA THR A 235 -9.80 -15.14 2.77
C THR A 235 -8.45 -15.00 3.47
N LEU A 236 -7.46 -15.79 3.01
CA LEU A 236 -6.04 -15.65 3.36
C LEU A 236 -5.42 -14.66 2.36
N ALA A 237 -5.41 -13.40 2.73
CA ALA A 237 -5.03 -12.30 1.83
C ALA A 237 -3.52 -12.03 1.88
N SER A 238 -2.88 -11.97 0.72
CA SER A 238 -1.46 -11.61 0.58
C SER A 238 -0.49 -12.52 1.36
N VAL A 239 -0.70 -13.83 1.29
CA VAL A 239 0.19 -14.81 1.93
C VAL A 239 1.59 -14.76 1.31
N VAL A 240 2.62 -14.71 2.15
CA VAL A 240 4.02 -14.61 1.73
C VAL A 240 4.76 -15.94 1.89
N GLU A 241 5.88 -16.03 1.18
CA GLU A 241 6.80 -17.16 1.33
C GLU A 241 7.22 -17.38 2.79
N GLY A 242 7.15 -18.61 3.24
CA GLY A 242 7.44 -19.05 4.61
C GLY A 242 6.22 -19.17 5.52
N GLU A 243 5.03 -18.76 5.04
CA GLU A 243 3.76 -18.94 5.74
C GLU A 243 2.94 -20.13 5.20
N ASP A 244 3.22 -20.56 3.97
CA ASP A 244 2.40 -21.49 3.19
C ASP A 244 2.18 -22.83 3.90
N ASP A 245 3.25 -23.47 4.36
CA ASP A 245 3.16 -24.78 5.02
C ASP A 245 2.23 -24.73 6.24
N ARG A 246 2.34 -23.66 7.03
CA ARG A 246 1.53 -23.50 8.22
C ARG A 246 0.06 -23.17 7.89
N PHE A 247 -0.19 -22.32 6.89
CA PHE A 247 -1.56 -22.05 6.45
C PHE A 247 -2.23 -23.26 5.82
N LEU A 248 -1.52 -24.04 5.00
CA LEU A 248 -2.08 -25.25 4.42
C LEU A 248 -2.33 -26.33 5.48
N THR A 249 -1.49 -26.45 6.52
CA THR A 249 -1.75 -27.29 7.69
C THR A 249 -2.99 -26.81 8.44
N LEU A 250 -3.10 -25.51 8.72
CA LEU A 250 -4.29 -24.92 9.34
C LEU A 250 -5.57 -25.26 8.57
N ILE A 251 -5.55 -25.12 7.23
CA ILE A 251 -6.71 -25.46 6.39
C ILE A 251 -7.08 -26.95 6.58
N ALA A 252 -6.11 -27.85 6.51
CA ALA A 252 -6.35 -29.29 6.69
C ALA A 252 -6.93 -29.61 8.07
N ASP A 253 -6.39 -28.99 9.13
CA ASP A 253 -6.86 -29.20 10.50
C ASP A 253 -8.30 -28.70 10.69
N VAL A 254 -8.62 -27.51 10.14
CA VAL A 254 -9.98 -26.96 10.19
C VAL A 254 -10.95 -27.84 9.40
N GLN A 255 -10.59 -28.30 8.21
CA GLN A 255 -11.42 -29.20 7.41
C GLN A 255 -11.68 -30.52 8.14
N ALA A 256 -10.63 -31.13 8.71
CA ALA A 256 -10.76 -32.36 9.49
C ALA A 256 -11.68 -32.17 10.71
N HIS A 257 -11.57 -31.07 11.40
CA HIS A 257 -12.42 -30.74 12.56
C HIS A 257 -13.91 -30.69 12.19
N PHE A 258 -14.28 -29.95 11.14
CA PHE A 258 -15.68 -29.84 10.70
C PHE A 258 -16.22 -31.16 10.13
N THR A 259 -15.41 -31.89 9.37
CA THR A 259 -15.76 -33.21 8.83
C THR A 259 -16.04 -34.19 9.96
N ALA A 260 -15.24 -34.21 11.01
CA ALA A 260 -15.46 -35.09 12.19
C ALA A 260 -16.77 -34.78 12.93
N GLN A 261 -17.32 -33.58 12.77
CA GLN A 261 -18.60 -33.14 13.33
C GLN A 261 -19.78 -33.28 12.36
N ASN A 262 -19.55 -33.83 11.16
CA ASN A 262 -20.53 -33.88 10.07
C ASN A 262 -21.06 -32.51 9.68
N GLN A 263 -20.20 -31.48 9.74
CA GLN A 263 -20.52 -30.12 9.35
C GLN A 263 -19.73 -29.72 8.08
N PRO A 264 -20.30 -28.91 7.21
CA PRO A 264 -19.56 -28.42 6.05
C PRO A 264 -18.41 -27.50 6.50
N PRO A 265 -17.17 -27.80 6.09
CA PRO A 265 -16.04 -26.95 6.44
C PRO A 265 -16.13 -25.60 5.74
N PRO A 266 -15.54 -24.52 6.30
CA PRO A 266 -15.45 -23.24 5.61
C PRO A 266 -14.69 -23.37 4.29
N LEU A 267 -15.04 -22.51 3.33
CA LEU A 267 -14.26 -22.31 2.11
C LEU A 267 -13.07 -21.39 2.43
N PHE A 268 -11.89 -21.76 1.95
CA PHE A 268 -10.72 -20.90 2.02
C PHE A 268 -10.42 -20.27 0.65
N ILE A 269 -10.28 -18.92 0.62
CA ILE A 269 -9.74 -18.24 -0.54
C ILE A 269 -8.28 -17.95 -0.24
N TYR A 270 -7.36 -18.57 -0.97
CA TYR A 270 -5.93 -18.46 -0.75
C TYR A 270 -5.31 -17.53 -1.79
N VAL A 271 -4.85 -16.34 -1.37
CA VAL A 271 -4.31 -15.33 -2.28
C VAL A 271 -2.82 -15.09 -1.99
N PRO A 272 -1.91 -15.69 -2.79
CA PRO A 272 -0.48 -15.44 -2.66
C PRO A 272 -0.13 -13.99 -3.00
N ARG A 273 0.89 -13.43 -2.32
CA ARG A 273 1.30 -12.02 -2.48
C ARG A 273 1.90 -11.70 -3.84
N ALA A 274 2.52 -12.66 -4.51
CA ALA A 274 3.27 -12.46 -5.74
C ALA A 274 2.92 -13.52 -6.80
N PRO A 275 2.83 -13.13 -8.09
CA PRO A 275 2.42 -14.03 -9.18
C PRO A 275 3.33 -15.22 -9.41
N ASP A 276 4.62 -15.04 -9.20
CA ASP A 276 5.64 -16.10 -9.31
C ASP A 276 5.43 -17.25 -8.32
N ARG A 277 4.54 -17.06 -7.34
CA ARG A 277 4.19 -18.06 -6.34
C ARG A 277 2.91 -18.85 -6.65
N PHE A 278 2.12 -18.46 -7.63
CA PHE A 278 0.83 -19.11 -7.91
C PHE A 278 1.00 -20.59 -8.20
N ALA A 279 1.88 -20.96 -9.14
CA ALA A 279 2.15 -22.36 -9.48
C ALA A 279 2.76 -23.13 -8.29
N LEU A 280 3.69 -22.53 -7.56
CA LEU A 280 4.30 -23.16 -6.37
C LEU A 280 3.25 -23.51 -5.31
N VAL A 281 2.35 -22.57 -5.01
CA VAL A 281 1.28 -22.79 -4.01
C VAL A 281 0.29 -23.85 -4.51
N ALA A 282 -0.07 -23.83 -5.80
CA ALA A 282 -0.90 -24.90 -6.39
C ALA A 282 -0.27 -26.29 -6.18
N ASP A 283 1.02 -26.44 -6.48
CA ASP A 283 1.76 -27.70 -6.25
C ASP A 283 1.76 -28.11 -4.77
N MET A 284 1.88 -27.16 -3.85
CA MET A 284 1.84 -27.44 -2.41
C MET A 284 0.45 -27.91 -1.95
N ILE A 285 -0.63 -27.37 -2.51
CA ILE A 285 -2.01 -27.79 -2.24
C ILE A 285 -2.21 -29.22 -2.73
N VAL A 286 -1.80 -29.52 -3.98
CA VAL A 286 -1.90 -30.87 -4.57
C VAL A 286 -1.16 -31.91 -3.74
N ARG A 287 0.07 -31.64 -3.30
CA ARG A 287 0.86 -32.57 -2.46
C ARG A 287 0.21 -32.90 -1.13
N ARG A 288 -0.71 -32.07 -0.65
CA ARG A 288 -1.49 -32.30 0.58
C ARG A 288 -2.85 -32.92 0.33
N SER A 289 -3.15 -33.26 -0.94
CA SER A 289 -4.45 -33.82 -1.36
C SER A 289 -5.64 -32.95 -0.94
N LEU A 290 -5.44 -31.62 -0.89
CA LEU A 290 -6.51 -30.67 -0.62
C LEU A 290 -7.29 -30.39 -1.89
N ASN A 291 -8.62 -30.34 -1.79
CA ASN A 291 -9.51 -30.09 -2.93
C ASN A 291 -9.54 -28.58 -3.26
N TYR A 292 -9.11 -28.20 -4.46
CA TYR A 292 -9.02 -26.81 -4.85
C TYR A 292 -9.37 -26.56 -6.32
N THR A 293 -9.70 -25.33 -6.60
CA THR A 293 -9.69 -24.77 -7.95
C THR A 293 -8.92 -23.45 -7.99
N THR A 294 -8.52 -23.01 -9.17
CA THR A 294 -7.93 -21.69 -9.34
C THR A 294 -9.01 -20.68 -9.78
N ARG A 295 -8.78 -19.41 -9.47
CA ARG A 295 -9.67 -18.34 -9.95
C ARG A 295 -9.76 -18.32 -11.48
N SER A 296 -8.63 -18.50 -12.17
CA SER A 296 -8.56 -18.47 -13.63
C SER A 296 -9.27 -19.70 -14.28
N ALA A 297 -9.34 -20.83 -13.60
CA ALA A 297 -10.10 -22.00 -14.07
C ALA A 297 -11.60 -21.83 -13.79
N TRP A 298 -11.96 -21.23 -12.67
CA TRP A 298 -13.36 -21.08 -12.26
C TRP A 298 -14.08 -19.92 -12.95
N LEU A 299 -13.39 -18.79 -13.17
CA LEU A 299 -14.00 -17.56 -13.70
C LEU A 299 -13.28 -17.05 -14.95
N ASP A 300 -14.04 -16.45 -15.83
CA ASP A 300 -13.53 -15.69 -16.97
C ASP A 300 -12.85 -14.35 -16.53
N PRO A 301 -12.19 -13.61 -17.44
CA PRO A 301 -11.56 -12.34 -17.10
C PRO A 301 -12.48 -11.25 -16.57
N VAL A 302 -13.80 -11.38 -16.76
CA VAL A 302 -14.82 -10.44 -16.25
C VAL A 302 -15.56 -10.97 -15.02
N LEU A 303 -14.96 -11.98 -14.35
CA LEU A 303 -15.45 -12.59 -13.11
C LEU A 303 -16.81 -13.30 -13.24
N LYS A 304 -17.14 -13.84 -14.42
CA LYS A 304 -18.29 -14.72 -14.61
C LYS A 304 -17.86 -16.17 -14.56
N PRO A 305 -18.71 -17.09 -14.01
CA PRO A 305 -18.40 -18.50 -13.99
C PRO A 305 -18.18 -19.06 -15.40
N ASN A 306 -17.13 -19.87 -15.55
CA ASN A 306 -16.93 -20.67 -16.74
C ASN A 306 -18.02 -21.76 -16.83
N PRO A 307 -18.44 -22.16 -18.02
CA PRO A 307 -19.57 -23.08 -18.21
C PRO A 307 -19.29 -24.55 -17.83
N ASP A 308 -18.17 -24.86 -17.17
CA ASP A 308 -17.83 -26.21 -16.79
C ASP A 308 -18.50 -26.62 -15.46
N PRO A 309 -19.45 -27.56 -15.47
CA PRO A 309 -20.20 -27.97 -14.27
C PRO A 309 -19.37 -28.77 -13.25
N GLU A 310 -18.17 -29.26 -13.59
CA GLU A 310 -17.35 -30.05 -12.67
C GLU A 310 -16.63 -29.22 -11.59
N ILE A 311 -16.58 -27.88 -11.71
CA ILE A 311 -15.85 -26.96 -10.81
C ILE A 311 -16.71 -26.48 -9.63
N THR A 312 -17.82 -27.11 -9.30
CA THR A 312 -18.75 -26.59 -8.27
C THR A 312 -18.45 -27.00 -6.84
N THR A 313 -17.54 -27.93 -6.60
CA THR A 313 -17.20 -28.43 -5.25
C THR A 313 -15.72 -28.35 -4.98
N PHE A 314 -15.28 -27.29 -4.35
CA PHE A 314 -13.90 -27.11 -3.90
C PHE A 314 -13.86 -26.53 -2.47
N ASP A 315 -12.75 -26.79 -1.79
CA ASP A 315 -12.53 -26.31 -0.42
C ASP A 315 -11.54 -25.16 -0.37
N ILE A 316 -10.74 -25.00 -1.43
CA ILE A 316 -9.81 -23.88 -1.59
C ILE A 316 -10.04 -23.24 -2.97
N LEU A 317 -10.25 -21.94 -3.00
CA LEU A 317 -10.11 -21.12 -4.19
C LEU A 317 -8.74 -20.45 -4.18
N LEU A 318 -7.84 -20.91 -5.06
CA LEU A 318 -6.54 -20.25 -5.22
C LEU A 318 -6.70 -19.00 -6.09
N GLY A 319 -6.39 -17.84 -5.51
CA GLY A 319 -6.38 -16.56 -6.21
C GLY A 319 -5.10 -16.39 -7.04
N ASP A 320 -5.14 -16.84 -8.28
CA ASP A 320 -4.04 -16.80 -9.24
C ASP A 320 -4.13 -15.60 -10.20
N SER A 321 -4.65 -14.48 -9.71
CA SER A 321 -4.84 -13.25 -10.47
C SER A 321 -4.28 -12.03 -9.76
N LEU A 322 -4.02 -10.97 -10.52
CA LEU A 322 -3.56 -9.69 -10.00
C LEU A 322 -4.65 -8.63 -10.03
N GLY A 323 -4.69 -7.81 -8.96
CA GLY A 323 -5.57 -6.64 -8.90
C GLY A 323 -7.03 -6.95 -8.53
N GLU A 324 -7.34 -8.19 -8.12
CA GLU A 324 -8.69 -8.65 -7.79
C GLU A 324 -8.91 -8.85 -6.27
N MET A 325 -8.11 -8.21 -5.42
CA MET A 325 -8.20 -8.39 -3.96
C MET A 325 -9.59 -8.01 -3.41
N TYR A 326 -10.22 -6.97 -3.94
CA TYR A 326 -11.57 -6.56 -3.52
C TYR A 326 -12.63 -7.62 -3.84
N PHE A 327 -12.48 -8.36 -4.94
CA PHE A 327 -13.35 -9.50 -5.25
C PHE A 327 -13.24 -10.59 -4.18
N TYR A 328 -12.02 -11.02 -3.84
CA TYR A 328 -11.79 -12.04 -2.82
C TYR A 328 -12.23 -11.62 -1.42
N LEU A 329 -12.02 -10.36 -1.08
CA LEU A 329 -12.43 -9.82 0.21
C LEU A 329 -13.94 -9.61 0.32
N GLU A 330 -14.61 -9.25 -0.76
CA GLU A 330 -16.09 -9.11 -0.73
C GLU A 330 -16.76 -10.46 -0.53
N LEU A 331 -16.24 -11.55 -1.10
CA LEU A 331 -16.74 -12.90 -0.91
C LEU A 331 -16.65 -13.38 0.54
N CYS A 332 -15.64 -12.94 1.30
CA CYS A 332 -15.35 -13.55 2.61
C CYS A 332 -16.18 -12.97 3.76
N ASP A 333 -16.28 -13.79 4.81
CA ASP A 333 -16.85 -13.41 6.11
C ASP A 333 -15.74 -13.01 7.10
N LEU A 334 -14.50 -13.46 6.88
CA LEU A 334 -13.32 -13.17 7.68
C LEU A 334 -12.09 -13.04 6.79
N ALA A 335 -11.30 -11.99 6.98
CA ALA A 335 -10.01 -11.84 6.31
C ALA A 335 -8.84 -12.13 7.27
N ILE A 336 -7.92 -12.98 6.85
CA ILE A 336 -6.65 -13.23 7.53
C ILE A 336 -5.54 -12.67 6.63
N VAL A 337 -4.82 -11.66 7.11
CA VAL A 337 -3.81 -10.95 6.31
C VAL A 337 -2.42 -11.52 6.60
N GLY A 338 -1.77 -12.01 5.54
CA GLY A 338 -0.45 -12.61 5.57
C GLY A 338 0.69 -11.62 5.81
N GLY A 339 1.89 -12.15 5.88
CA GLY A 339 3.14 -11.45 6.18
C GLY A 339 3.43 -11.39 7.68
N GLY A 340 2.42 -11.19 8.52
CA GLY A 340 2.55 -11.05 9.96
C GLY A 340 2.82 -12.35 10.71
N PHE A 341 2.57 -13.48 10.10
CA PHE A 341 2.87 -14.80 10.65
C PHE A 341 4.33 -15.22 10.39
N SER A 342 5.06 -14.40 9.64
CA SER A 342 6.49 -14.50 9.36
C SER A 342 7.23 -13.24 9.85
N PRO A 343 8.58 -13.23 9.90
CA PRO A 343 9.34 -12.03 10.22
C PRO A 343 9.25 -10.89 9.20
N LYS A 344 8.57 -11.10 8.05
CA LYS A 344 8.42 -10.09 6.99
C LYS A 344 7.52 -8.93 7.39
N GLY A 345 6.57 -9.16 8.32
CA GLY A 345 5.60 -8.17 8.79
C GLY A 345 4.31 -8.16 7.98
N SER A 346 3.19 -7.84 8.65
CA SER A 346 1.84 -7.87 8.09
C SER A 346 1.67 -6.93 6.90
N HIS A 347 0.81 -7.35 5.96
CA HIS A 347 0.38 -6.54 4.82
C HIS A 347 -0.81 -5.65 5.16
N ASN A 348 -1.28 -4.90 4.16
CA ASN A 348 -2.35 -3.91 4.28
C ASN A 348 -3.67 -4.51 4.81
N ILE A 349 -4.20 -3.92 5.87
CA ILE A 349 -5.50 -4.29 6.48
C ILE A 349 -6.62 -3.28 6.13
N SER A 350 -6.29 -2.18 5.48
CA SER A 350 -7.30 -1.16 5.15
C SER A 350 -8.33 -1.69 4.14
N GLU A 351 -7.91 -2.52 3.17
CA GLU A 351 -8.81 -3.09 2.16
C GLU A 351 -9.94 -3.93 2.77
N PRO A 352 -9.67 -4.96 3.61
CA PRO A 352 -10.75 -5.70 4.25
C PRO A 352 -11.60 -4.85 5.21
N ILE A 353 -10.99 -3.92 5.95
CA ILE A 353 -11.73 -3.04 6.87
C ILE A 353 -12.67 -2.11 6.09
N CYS A 354 -12.25 -1.56 4.93
CA CYS A 354 -13.12 -0.76 4.05
C CYS A 354 -14.34 -1.55 3.57
N LEU A 355 -14.22 -2.87 3.40
CA LEU A 355 -15.31 -3.76 3.07
C LEU A 355 -16.07 -4.28 4.31
N LYS A 356 -15.83 -3.69 5.47
CA LYS A 356 -16.45 -4.06 6.75
C LYS A 356 -16.24 -5.54 7.09
N LYS A 357 -15.06 -6.09 6.77
CA LYS A 357 -14.70 -7.47 7.13
C LYS A 357 -13.88 -7.46 8.42
N PRO A 358 -14.17 -8.37 9.38
CA PRO A 358 -13.28 -8.62 10.51
C PRO A 358 -11.92 -9.09 10.02
N VAL A 359 -10.86 -8.65 10.72
CA VAL A 359 -9.49 -8.92 10.28
C VAL A 359 -8.68 -9.63 11.36
N ILE A 360 -7.92 -10.65 10.96
CA ILE A 360 -6.89 -11.27 11.80
C ILE A 360 -5.53 -11.06 11.15
N ILE A 361 -4.53 -10.69 11.96
CA ILE A 361 -3.13 -10.58 11.55
C ILE A 361 -2.22 -11.43 12.43
N GLY A 362 -1.04 -11.74 11.92
CA GLY A 362 -0.01 -12.43 12.69
C GLY A 362 0.67 -11.54 13.74
N PRO A 363 1.58 -12.12 14.57
CA PRO A 363 2.25 -11.41 15.66
C PRO A 363 3.13 -10.23 15.21
N ASN A 364 3.63 -10.26 13.96
CA ASN A 364 4.56 -9.26 13.43
C ASN A 364 3.81 -8.17 12.65
N ASP A 365 3.39 -7.11 13.33
CA ASP A 365 2.61 -5.99 12.76
C ASP A 365 3.41 -4.70 12.54
N TYR A 366 4.73 -4.74 12.68
CA TYR A 366 5.60 -3.57 12.64
C TYR A 366 5.58 -2.80 11.31
N THR A 367 5.14 -3.42 10.22
CA THR A 367 4.99 -2.79 8.90
C THR A 367 3.72 -1.97 8.77
N ILE A 368 2.73 -2.24 9.61
CA ILE A 368 1.40 -1.63 9.63
C ILE A 368 1.02 -1.11 11.01
N GLU A 369 2.00 -0.58 11.79
CA GLU A 369 1.76 -0.05 13.15
C GLU A 369 0.48 0.79 13.20
N PHE A 370 0.26 1.65 12.22
CA PHE A 370 -1.04 2.23 11.90
C PHE A 370 -1.53 1.61 10.58
N PRO A 371 -2.80 1.17 10.45
CA PRO A 371 -3.89 1.31 11.42
C PRO A 371 -4.05 0.11 12.39
N ALA A 372 -3.09 -0.84 12.44
CA ALA A 372 -3.29 -2.09 13.18
C ALA A 372 -3.52 -1.86 14.68
N ARG A 373 -2.78 -0.95 15.31
CA ARG A 373 -2.94 -0.67 16.75
C ARG A 373 -4.34 -0.14 17.07
N GLU A 374 -4.80 0.81 16.31
CA GLU A 374 -6.11 1.44 16.42
C GLU A 374 -7.24 0.43 16.10
N ALA A 375 -7.06 -0.39 15.06
CA ALA A 375 -8.02 -1.42 14.69
C ALA A 375 -8.13 -2.53 15.76
N ILE A 376 -7.02 -2.91 16.41
CA ILE A 376 -7.03 -3.85 17.54
C ILE A 376 -7.72 -3.23 18.74
N ALA A 377 -7.42 -1.99 19.08
CA ALA A 377 -8.06 -1.27 20.18
C ALA A 377 -9.57 -1.11 19.98
N ALA A 378 -10.03 -0.90 18.75
CA ALA A 378 -11.45 -0.84 18.37
C ALA A 378 -12.12 -2.22 18.26
N GLY A 379 -11.39 -3.32 18.41
CA GLY A 379 -11.92 -4.68 18.31
C GLY A 379 -12.26 -5.14 16.88
N VAL A 380 -11.87 -4.40 15.85
CA VAL A 380 -12.12 -4.73 14.43
C VAL A 380 -11.00 -5.56 13.81
N CYS A 381 -9.86 -5.64 14.49
CA CYS A 381 -8.72 -6.48 14.14
C CYS A 381 -8.26 -7.29 15.36
N ARG A 382 -7.84 -8.54 15.15
CA ARG A 382 -7.19 -9.37 16.18
C ARG A 382 -5.79 -9.78 15.76
N LYS A 383 -4.87 -9.80 16.71
CA LYS A 383 -3.51 -10.31 16.53
C LYS A 383 -3.42 -11.71 17.13
N MET A 384 -3.06 -12.71 16.33
CA MET A 384 -3.03 -14.12 16.71
C MET A 384 -1.80 -14.83 16.16
N ASN A 385 -1.30 -15.82 16.91
CA ASN A 385 -0.40 -16.83 16.37
C ASN A 385 -1.22 -17.98 15.72
N PHE A 386 -0.56 -18.96 15.11
CA PHE A 386 -1.26 -20.05 14.41
C PHE A 386 -2.11 -20.92 15.35
N ASP A 387 -1.67 -21.19 16.58
CA ASP A 387 -2.43 -22.01 17.53
C ASP A 387 -3.71 -21.30 17.96
N GLN A 388 -3.62 -19.99 18.24
CA GLN A 388 -4.78 -19.16 18.53
C GLN A 388 -5.72 -19.07 17.32
N LEU A 389 -5.16 -18.99 16.11
CA LEU A 389 -5.93 -18.93 14.87
C LEU A 389 -6.68 -20.24 14.64
N THR A 390 -6.04 -21.41 14.80
CA THR A 390 -6.69 -22.72 14.72
C THR A 390 -7.86 -22.83 15.70
N HIS A 391 -7.64 -22.41 16.96
CA HIS A 391 -8.69 -22.40 17.97
C HIS A 391 -9.84 -21.45 17.59
N GLN A 392 -9.53 -20.24 17.08
CA GLN A 392 -10.57 -19.28 16.65
C GLN A 392 -11.43 -19.87 15.53
N LEU A 393 -10.83 -20.57 14.56
CA LEU A 393 -11.53 -21.08 13.39
C LEU A 393 -12.32 -22.38 13.68
N THR A 394 -11.98 -23.12 14.74
CA THR A 394 -12.62 -24.39 15.08
C THR A 394 -13.60 -24.29 16.27
N GLN A 395 -13.38 -23.37 17.20
CA GLN A 395 -14.09 -23.32 18.49
C GLN A 395 -14.91 -22.06 18.71
N SER A 396 -14.79 -21.06 17.85
CA SER A 396 -15.41 -19.74 18.07
C SER A 396 -16.12 -19.23 16.83
N PRO A 397 -17.14 -18.36 16.98
CA PRO A 397 -17.74 -17.69 15.86
C PRO A 397 -16.69 -16.94 15.03
N LEU A 398 -16.80 -16.98 13.70
CA LEU A 398 -15.91 -16.23 12.81
C LEU A 398 -16.05 -14.72 13.00
N HIS A 399 -17.27 -14.27 13.33
CA HIS A 399 -17.58 -12.89 13.60
C HIS A 399 -17.26 -12.54 15.04
N PHE A 400 -16.19 -11.79 15.27
CA PHE A 400 -15.79 -11.26 16.58
C PHE A 400 -15.99 -9.74 16.71
N THR A 401 -16.51 -9.11 15.66
CA THR A 401 -16.83 -7.67 15.61
C THR A 401 -18.18 -7.48 14.92
N THR A 402 -18.81 -6.35 15.15
CA THR A 402 -20.08 -5.96 14.53
C THR A 402 -19.85 -4.97 13.38
N ASN A 403 -20.81 -4.86 12.47
CA ASN A 403 -20.77 -3.84 11.43
C ASN A 403 -20.71 -2.43 12.02
N ALA A 404 -21.44 -2.18 13.12
CA ALA A 404 -21.43 -0.89 13.81
C ALA A 404 -20.02 -0.52 14.33
N GLN A 405 -19.26 -1.50 14.86
CA GLN A 405 -17.87 -1.26 15.30
C GLN A 405 -16.96 -0.94 14.11
N LEU A 406 -17.11 -1.65 12.97
CA LEU A 406 -16.35 -1.38 11.76
C LEU A 406 -16.69 -0.01 11.16
N GLU A 407 -17.97 0.38 11.14
CA GLU A 407 -18.41 1.70 10.70
C GLU A 407 -17.85 2.81 11.59
N SER A 408 -17.98 2.69 12.91
CA SER A 408 -17.43 3.66 13.86
C SER A 408 -15.91 3.78 13.74
N PHE A 409 -15.20 2.67 13.51
CA PHE A 409 -13.78 2.71 13.25
C PHE A 409 -13.45 3.45 11.96
N LEU A 410 -14.16 3.16 10.85
CA LEU A 410 -13.96 3.83 9.56
C LEU A 410 -14.24 5.35 9.65
N GLU A 411 -15.24 5.78 10.41
CA GLU A 411 -15.50 7.20 10.67
C GLU A 411 -14.34 7.86 11.42
N THR A 412 -13.73 7.15 12.37
CA THR A 412 -12.62 7.66 13.16
C THR A 412 -11.35 7.83 12.32
N VAL A 413 -11.03 6.86 11.45
CA VAL A 413 -9.78 6.85 10.66
C VAL A 413 -9.94 7.47 9.27
N GLY A 414 -11.18 7.70 8.81
CA GLY A 414 -11.50 8.28 7.53
C GLY A 414 -11.27 9.80 7.44
N GLY A 415 -11.57 10.38 6.30
CA GLY A 415 -11.38 11.82 6.05
C GLY A 415 -9.92 12.22 5.95
N GLY A 416 -9.02 11.28 5.67
CA GLY A 416 -7.57 11.52 5.60
C GLY A 416 -7.20 12.54 4.53
N THR A 417 -7.85 12.50 3.38
CA THR A 417 -7.63 13.45 2.28
C THR A 417 -8.06 14.86 2.69
N GLU A 418 -9.28 15.02 3.19
CA GLU A 418 -9.81 16.33 3.61
C GLU A 418 -8.99 16.94 4.74
N LYS A 419 -8.65 16.16 5.77
CA LYS A 419 -7.76 16.59 6.86
C LYS A 419 -6.37 16.98 6.34
N THR A 420 -5.84 16.26 5.34
CA THR A 420 -4.54 16.56 4.71
C THR A 420 -4.60 17.88 3.95
N ILE A 421 -5.66 18.16 3.22
CA ILE A 421 -5.87 19.41 2.50
C ILE A 421 -5.96 20.59 3.47
N ALA A 422 -6.79 20.48 4.49
CA ALA A 422 -6.94 21.54 5.50
C ALA A 422 -5.60 21.85 6.23
N ALA A 423 -4.84 20.81 6.57
CA ALA A 423 -3.52 20.96 7.18
C ALA A 423 -2.50 21.60 6.21
N LEU A 424 -2.51 21.20 4.95
CA LEU A 424 -1.65 21.77 3.90
C LEU A 424 -1.91 23.26 3.71
N GLU A 425 -3.17 23.66 3.60
CA GLU A 425 -3.57 25.06 3.48
C GLU A 425 -3.08 25.90 4.68
N ALA A 426 -3.29 25.40 5.89
CA ALA A 426 -2.81 26.04 7.11
C ALA A 426 -1.28 26.18 7.13
N PHE A 427 -0.55 25.16 6.66
CA PHE A 427 0.92 25.21 6.57
C PHE A 427 1.40 26.19 5.51
N LEU A 428 0.76 26.24 4.34
CA LEU A 428 1.11 27.18 3.26
C LEU A 428 0.93 28.63 3.70
N LEU A 429 -0.17 28.97 4.38
CA LEU A 429 -0.41 30.31 4.92
C LEU A 429 0.68 30.78 5.88
N THR A 430 1.28 29.87 6.63
CA THR A 430 2.35 30.17 7.59
C THR A 430 3.77 30.07 6.99
N THR A 431 3.92 29.60 5.77
CA THR A 431 5.21 29.47 5.07
C THR A 431 5.46 30.66 4.14
N SER A 432 4.40 31.35 3.72
CA SER A 432 4.46 32.55 2.86
C SER A 432 4.78 33.86 3.60
N ARG A 433 5.01 33.80 4.91
CA ARG A 433 5.49 34.89 5.77
C ARG A 433 6.96 34.70 6.14
#